data_fe427f8e0ee224645ca78e88632e7be4
#
_entry.id   fe427f8e0ee224645ca78e88632e7be4
#
_cell.length_a   1.000
_cell.length_b   1.000
_cell.length_c   1.000
_cell.angle_alpha   90.00
_cell.angle_beta   90.00
_cell.angle_gamma   90.00
#
_symmetry.space_group_name_H-M   'P 1'
#
loop_
_entity.id
_entity.type
_entity.pdbx_description
1 polymer ?
#
loop_
_entity_poly.entity_id
_entity_poly.type
_entity_poly.pdbx_seq_one_letter_code
_entity_poly.pdbx_strand_id
1 'polypeptide(L)'
;MVAEPHSETSSTPRRRRWRTTAAVTLFTAVLAACGGGGGSGGGSAPNGDVPSNEPPPPVPSAPAAQPTTAADAVRLADQASFGPTEALVTTIKAQGAAAWVAAQMALPATSRYSSGQGDAIHTYTGTADFCTGRGDDCWRDWYSTSPLLWDFYRNAVGQPDQLRQRTAFALQQILVVSNLDVSGTYGFRNYHNNLLAYAFGNYRDVLRKVTLSPVMGDFLNNANNDKDAPNENYARELLQLFSIGTCELESDGSLKGGKCSPTYTNDTVRAYAYALTGWTYPAGGASRYGCWPKGANCTYYGGDMVKVDQYHDTKERQLLGGVKLASGHTADTALETVLDSVMNHPNTPPFIGKQLIQQLVSSNPSSAYVGRVSAAFAAGSYKGFGTGKRGDLAATVAAVLLDDEARTETPGRSAGKLREPVMMFTGVLRALDGTTDGDALGWWWGETMQQHVFRPPSVFNFYPPDYPVPGTTLVGPTFGIHNANTALNRLNFLVYLLDWGGSSATGSTVPGAVGTKVNLAAMSTDAANAGTLVDRLSMLALGRTLPATARTEVVKAVEASGSNAANRVKTAAYLVFGAPQYHVQR
;
A
#
# COMPACT_ATOMS: atom_id res chain seq x y z
N MET A 1 30.19 22.43 47.13
CA MET A 1 28.79 22.76 47.38
C MET A 1 27.96 21.71 46.64
N VAL A 2 27.34 20.86 47.43
CA VAL A 2 26.56 19.68 47.00
C VAL A 2 25.16 20.17 46.74
N ALA A 3 24.56 19.77 45.59
CA ALA A 3 23.13 19.92 45.32
C ALA A 3 22.52 18.54 45.08
N GLU A 4 21.56 18.19 45.90
CA GLU A 4 20.78 16.94 45.88
C GLU A 4 19.80 16.86 44.69
N PRO A 5 19.43 15.65 44.27
CA PRO A 5 18.47 15.46 43.20
C PRO A 5 17.03 15.35 43.71
N HIS A 6 16.11 16.00 43.00
CA HIS A 6 14.67 15.87 43.19
C HIS A 6 14.15 14.53 42.62
N SER A 7 13.39 13.82 43.47
CA SER A 7 12.67 12.59 43.16
C SER A 7 11.44 12.86 42.32
N GLU A 8 11.34 12.33 41.11
CA GLU A 8 10.08 12.22 40.36
C GLU A 8 9.41 10.87 40.65
N THR A 9 8.17 10.95 41.09
CA THR A 9 7.31 9.82 41.37
C THR A 9 6.70 9.30 40.09
N SER A 10 7.03 8.05 39.72
CA SER A 10 6.42 7.33 38.61
C SER A 10 5.05 6.78 38.99
N SER A 11 4.00 7.18 38.27
CA SER A 11 2.68 6.58 38.32
C SER A 11 2.53 5.50 37.25
N THR A 12 2.52 4.24 37.66
CA THR A 12 2.20 3.08 36.84
C THR A 12 0.69 2.94 36.58
N PRO A 13 0.23 2.65 35.36
CA PRO A 13 -1.18 2.37 35.09
C PRO A 13 -1.54 0.94 35.50
N ARG A 14 -2.61 0.82 36.28
CA ARG A 14 -3.19 -0.43 36.75
C ARG A 14 -3.72 -1.28 35.60
N ARG A 15 -3.23 -2.52 35.45
CA ARG A 15 -3.82 -3.59 34.64
C ARG A 15 -5.17 -4.02 35.23
N ARG A 16 -6.28 -3.83 34.50
CA ARG A 16 -7.58 -4.46 34.81
C ARG A 16 -7.55 -5.90 34.34
N ARG A 17 -7.72 -6.83 35.30
CA ARG A 17 -7.97 -8.25 35.05
C ARG A 17 -9.45 -8.43 34.67
N TRP A 18 -9.72 -9.01 33.54
CA TRP A 18 -11.06 -9.44 33.12
C TRP A 18 -11.33 -10.83 33.68
N ARG A 19 -12.45 -10.97 34.38
CA ARG A 19 -13.00 -12.26 34.78
C ARG A 19 -14.05 -12.66 33.76
N THR A 20 -13.88 -13.83 33.16
CA THR A 20 -14.87 -14.54 32.33
C THR A 20 -15.96 -15.13 33.19
N THR A 21 -17.22 -14.84 32.86
CA THR A 21 -18.36 -15.61 33.30
C THR A 21 -19.15 -16.04 32.07
N ALA A 22 -19.21 -17.36 31.85
CA ALA A 22 -19.99 -17.97 30.80
C ALA A 22 -21.45 -18.08 31.23
N ALA A 23 -22.38 -17.69 30.37
CA ALA A 23 -23.77 -18.09 30.47
C ALA A 23 -24.24 -18.62 29.11
N VAL A 24 -24.58 -19.88 29.08
CA VAL A 24 -25.19 -20.61 27.94
C VAL A 24 -26.69 -20.36 27.97
N THR A 25 -27.28 -19.93 26.87
CA THR A 25 -28.73 -20.02 26.67
C THR A 25 -29.02 -20.38 25.21
N LEU A 26 -29.57 -21.56 25.05
CA LEU A 26 -30.20 -22.04 23.81
C LEU A 26 -31.47 -21.25 23.52
N PHE A 27 -31.71 -20.89 22.28
CA PHE A 27 -33.07 -20.74 21.74
C PHE A 27 -33.17 -21.19 20.29
N THR A 28 -34.19 -21.94 20.06
CA THR A 28 -34.61 -22.71 18.88
C THR A 28 -35.20 -21.84 17.79
N ALA A 29 -35.07 -22.32 16.55
CA ALA A 29 -35.58 -21.79 15.28
C ALA A 29 -37.10 -21.78 15.19
N VAL A 30 -37.67 -20.81 14.48
CA VAL A 30 -38.94 -20.95 13.73
C VAL A 30 -38.82 -20.22 12.41
N LEU A 31 -39.05 -20.96 11.33
CA LEU A 31 -39.31 -20.49 9.96
C LEU A 31 -40.74 -20.01 9.85
N ALA A 32 -40.96 -18.87 9.18
CA ALA A 32 -42.21 -18.62 8.45
C ALA A 32 -41.96 -17.70 7.27
N ALA A 33 -42.47 -18.13 6.12
CA ALA A 33 -42.43 -17.48 4.81
C ALA A 33 -43.75 -16.76 4.51
N CYS A 34 -43.76 -15.99 3.39
CA CYS A 34 -44.87 -15.34 2.66
C CYS A 34 -45.22 -13.93 3.17
N GLY A 35 -45.29 -12.88 2.40
CA GLY A 35 -45.58 -12.64 1.00
C GLY A 35 -46.32 -11.32 0.88
N GLY A 36 -45.94 -10.46 -0.06
CA GLY A 36 -46.85 -9.64 -0.86
C GLY A 36 -47.17 -8.23 -0.41
N GLY A 37 -46.89 -7.24 -1.27
CA GLY A 37 -47.79 -6.14 -1.57
C GLY A 37 -47.36 -4.70 -1.32
N GLY A 38 -46.82 -4.03 -2.29
CA GLY A 38 -47.16 -2.75 -2.91
C GLY A 38 -47.33 -1.47 -2.07
N GLY A 39 -46.63 -0.42 -2.48
CA GLY A 39 -46.93 0.95 -2.08
C GLY A 39 -45.81 1.94 -2.44
N SER A 40 -46.02 2.65 -3.53
CA SER A 40 -45.23 3.72 -4.11
C SER A 40 -45.03 4.92 -3.17
N GLY A 41 -43.84 5.50 -3.18
CA GLY A 41 -43.57 6.80 -2.60
C GLY A 41 -42.17 7.25 -3.00
N GLY A 42 -42.07 8.03 -4.07
CA GLY A 42 -40.82 8.52 -4.61
C GLY A 42 -40.19 9.60 -3.75
N GLY A 43 -38.93 9.43 -3.51
CA GLY A 43 -37.97 10.44 -3.03
C GLY A 43 -36.63 10.14 -3.67
N SER A 44 -36.36 10.82 -4.80
CA SER A 44 -35.08 10.70 -5.48
C SER A 44 -33.99 11.33 -4.62
N ALA A 45 -33.10 10.50 -4.06
CA ALA A 45 -31.81 10.96 -3.59
C ALA A 45 -30.96 11.33 -4.81
N PRO A 46 -30.14 12.41 -4.74
CA PRO A 46 -29.25 12.75 -5.81
C PRO A 46 -28.18 11.66 -5.95
N ASN A 47 -28.12 11.08 -7.14
CA ASN A 47 -27.09 10.14 -7.55
C ASN A 47 -25.73 10.80 -7.35
N GLY A 48 -24.94 10.25 -6.40
CA GLY A 48 -23.51 10.43 -6.40
C GLY A 48 -22.98 9.88 -7.72
N ASP A 49 -22.15 10.65 -8.41
CA ASP A 49 -21.54 10.29 -9.67
C ASP A 49 -20.92 8.90 -9.60
N VAL A 50 -21.63 7.94 -10.16
CA VAL A 50 -21.05 6.69 -10.63
C VAL A 50 -19.97 7.11 -11.63
N PRO A 51 -18.72 6.63 -11.53
CA PRO A 51 -17.70 6.95 -12.53
C PRO A 51 -18.31 6.68 -13.90
N SER A 52 -18.24 7.68 -14.78
CA SER A 52 -18.75 7.60 -16.16
C SER A 52 -18.39 6.24 -16.73
N ASN A 53 -19.38 5.54 -17.30
CA ASN A 53 -19.23 4.31 -18.08
C ASN A 53 -18.45 4.62 -19.38
N GLU A 54 -17.23 5.13 -19.26
CA GLU A 54 -16.29 5.06 -20.34
C GLU A 54 -15.82 3.60 -20.40
N PRO A 55 -16.03 2.89 -21.52
CA PRO A 55 -15.58 1.51 -21.62
C PRO A 55 -14.08 1.49 -21.30
N PRO A 56 -13.60 0.51 -20.53
CA PRO A 56 -12.18 0.41 -20.25
C PRO A 56 -11.43 0.44 -21.58
N PRO A 57 -10.29 1.16 -21.67
CA PRO A 57 -9.51 1.25 -22.89
C PRO A 57 -9.24 -0.17 -23.40
N PRO A 58 -9.23 -0.39 -24.73
CA PRO A 58 -9.04 -1.72 -25.31
C PRO A 58 -7.78 -2.34 -24.72
N VAL A 59 -7.96 -3.51 -24.11
CA VAL A 59 -6.84 -4.30 -23.56
C VAL A 59 -5.90 -4.58 -24.74
N PRO A 60 -4.60 -4.21 -24.66
CA PRO A 60 -3.66 -4.55 -25.69
C PRO A 60 -3.71 -6.05 -25.96
N SER A 61 -3.59 -6.48 -27.23
CA SER A 61 -3.52 -7.90 -27.56
C SER A 61 -2.40 -8.52 -26.72
N ALA A 62 -2.75 -9.51 -25.88
CA ALA A 62 -1.80 -10.12 -24.97
C ALA A 62 -0.57 -10.60 -25.75
N PRO A 63 0.65 -10.29 -25.31
CA PRO A 63 1.87 -10.82 -25.93
C PRO A 63 1.78 -12.35 -26.03
N ALA A 64 2.31 -12.91 -27.11
CA ALA A 64 2.37 -14.37 -27.27
C ALA A 64 3.10 -15.00 -26.07
N ALA A 65 2.59 -16.13 -25.60
CA ALA A 65 3.21 -16.87 -24.50
C ALA A 65 4.64 -17.27 -24.86
N GLN A 66 5.59 -16.89 -24.01
CA GLN A 66 7.00 -17.26 -24.12
C GLN A 66 7.43 -17.85 -22.78
N PRO A 67 7.46 -19.20 -22.65
CA PRO A 67 7.83 -19.85 -21.40
C PRO A 67 9.15 -19.31 -20.81
N THR A 68 9.19 -19.15 -19.50
CA THR A 68 10.38 -18.66 -18.79
C THR A 68 10.91 -19.70 -17.80
N THR A 69 12.07 -19.41 -17.19
CA THR A 69 12.66 -20.28 -16.16
C THR A 69 11.87 -20.22 -14.86
N ALA A 70 12.00 -21.25 -14.01
CA ALA A 70 11.41 -21.24 -12.67
C ALA A 70 11.96 -20.07 -11.82
N ALA A 71 13.26 -19.78 -11.94
CA ALA A 71 13.91 -18.67 -11.24
C ALA A 71 13.31 -17.31 -11.62
N ASP A 72 13.11 -17.07 -12.92
CA ASP A 72 12.49 -15.82 -13.39
C ASP A 72 11.01 -15.75 -13.00
N ALA A 73 10.29 -16.86 -13.05
CA ALA A 73 8.89 -16.92 -12.61
C ALA A 73 8.73 -16.60 -11.12
N VAL A 74 9.61 -17.12 -10.25
CA VAL A 74 9.61 -16.79 -8.82
C VAL A 74 9.98 -15.32 -8.61
N ARG A 75 10.97 -14.79 -9.32
CA ARG A 75 11.36 -13.38 -9.26
C ARG A 75 10.20 -12.47 -9.63
N LEU A 76 9.50 -12.75 -10.73
CA LEU A 76 8.32 -11.98 -11.11
C LEU A 76 7.20 -12.08 -10.07
N ALA A 77 6.92 -13.28 -9.55
CA ALA A 77 5.92 -13.46 -8.51
C ALA A 77 6.25 -12.64 -7.25
N ASP A 78 7.51 -12.57 -6.88
CA ASP A 78 7.98 -11.80 -5.71
C ASP A 78 7.90 -10.28 -5.93
N GLN A 79 8.11 -9.80 -7.14
CA GLN A 79 8.06 -8.39 -7.51
C GLN A 79 6.62 -7.89 -7.76
N ALA A 80 5.81 -8.71 -8.41
CA ALA A 80 4.50 -8.35 -8.97
C ALA A 80 3.29 -8.89 -8.18
N SER A 81 3.54 -9.63 -7.09
CA SER A 81 2.52 -10.12 -6.15
C SER A 81 2.99 -9.97 -4.71
N PHE A 82 2.21 -10.47 -3.77
CA PHE A 82 2.60 -10.51 -2.35
C PHE A 82 3.40 -11.77 -1.96
N GLY A 83 4.03 -12.40 -2.92
CA GLY A 83 4.89 -13.56 -2.77
C GLY A 83 4.49 -14.74 -3.67
N PRO A 84 5.42 -15.63 -3.97
CA PRO A 84 5.19 -16.78 -4.84
C PRO A 84 4.29 -17.84 -4.16
N THR A 85 3.48 -18.52 -5.00
CA THR A 85 2.89 -19.82 -4.71
C THR A 85 3.33 -20.79 -5.81
N GLU A 86 3.30 -22.09 -5.56
CA GLU A 86 3.66 -23.07 -6.62
C GLU A 86 2.77 -22.94 -7.86
N ALA A 87 1.45 -22.73 -7.65
CA ALA A 87 0.51 -22.52 -8.74
C ALA A 87 0.83 -21.27 -9.55
N LEU A 88 1.15 -20.16 -8.88
CA LEU A 88 1.53 -18.92 -9.53
C LEU A 88 2.83 -19.05 -10.34
N VAL A 89 3.84 -19.68 -9.75
CA VAL A 89 5.12 -19.93 -10.42
C VAL A 89 4.93 -20.81 -11.66
N THR A 90 4.10 -21.85 -11.55
CA THR A 90 3.77 -22.74 -12.68
C THR A 90 3.07 -21.96 -13.79
N THR A 91 2.13 -21.11 -13.44
CA THR A 91 1.40 -20.26 -14.40
C THR A 91 2.34 -19.28 -15.12
N ILE A 92 3.16 -18.55 -14.37
CA ILE A 92 4.12 -17.59 -14.94
C ILE A 92 5.13 -18.31 -15.83
N LYS A 93 5.65 -19.46 -15.38
CA LYS A 93 6.60 -20.27 -16.15
C LYS A 93 6.03 -20.69 -17.51
N ALA A 94 4.76 -21.06 -17.55
CA ALA A 94 4.10 -21.51 -18.79
C ALA A 94 3.77 -20.34 -19.72
N GLN A 95 3.28 -19.22 -19.20
CA GLN A 95 2.87 -18.06 -19.98
C GLN A 95 4.03 -17.14 -20.35
N GLY A 96 5.04 -17.06 -19.50
CA GLY A 96 6.09 -16.06 -19.54
C GLY A 96 5.68 -14.72 -18.91
N ALA A 97 6.66 -13.89 -18.60
CA ALA A 97 6.49 -12.68 -17.83
C ALA A 97 5.50 -11.68 -18.48
N ALA A 98 5.69 -11.39 -19.76
CA ALA A 98 4.87 -10.36 -20.45
C ALA A 98 3.40 -10.78 -20.57
N ALA A 99 3.12 -12.02 -20.96
CA ALA A 99 1.74 -12.51 -21.09
C ALA A 99 1.05 -12.58 -19.72
N TRP A 100 1.75 -12.99 -18.68
CA TRP A 100 1.20 -13.01 -17.32
C TRP A 100 0.89 -11.60 -16.81
N VAL A 101 1.79 -10.62 -17.01
CA VAL A 101 1.55 -9.21 -16.63
C VAL A 101 0.32 -8.66 -17.36
N ALA A 102 0.19 -8.91 -18.66
CA ALA A 102 -0.97 -8.48 -19.44
C ALA A 102 -2.27 -9.13 -18.91
N ALA A 103 -2.25 -10.43 -18.62
CA ALA A 103 -3.40 -11.15 -18.07
C ALA A 103 -3.81 -10.57 -16.70
N GLN A 104 -2.84 -10.25 -15.82
CA GLN A 104 -3.11 -9.63 -14.53
C GLN A 104 -3.70 -8.22 -14.65
N MET A 105 -3.21 -7.40 -15.57
CA MET A 105 -3.75 -6.05 -15.82
C MET A 105 -5.18 -6.10 -16.37
N ALA A 106 -5.53 -7.15 -17.11
CA ALA A 106 -6.87 -7.37 -17.67
C ALA A 106 -7.91 -7.84 -16.63
N LEU A 107 -7.47 -8.31 -15.44
CA LEU A 107 -8.42 -8.72 -14.38
C LEU A 107 -9.23 -7.51 -13.90
N PRO A 108 -10.55 -7.70 -13.68
CA PRO A 108 -11.38 -6.63 -13.15
C PRO A 108 -10.97 -6.27 -11.71
N ALA A 109 -11.19 -5.02 -11.31
CA ALA A 109 -10.92 -4.53 -9.96
C ALA A 109 -12.04 -4.95 -8.99
N THR A 110 -12.17 -6.23 -8.73
CA THR A 110 -13.24 -6.80 -7.88
C THR A 110 -12.85 -6.92 -6.41
N SER A 111 -11.58 -7.10 -6.13
CA SER A 111 -11.04 -7.29 -4.77
C SER A 111 -10.83 -5.94 -4.09
N ARG A 112 -11.93 -5.33 -3.64
CA ARG A 112 -11.92 -4.02 -2.97
C ARG A 112 -11.97 -4.19 -1.47
N TYR A 113 -11.60 -3.14 -0.75
CA TYR A 113 -11.86 -3.04 0.68
C TYR A 113 -13.34 -2.75 0.90
N SER A 114 -13.97 -3.57 1.74
CA SER A 114 -15.40 -3.50 2.03
C SER A 114 -15.73 -3.56 3.52
N SER A 115 -14.76 -4.01 4.33
CA SER A 115 -14.94 -4.15 5.77
C SER A 115 -15.01 -2.79 6.48
N GLY A 116 -15.58 -2.81 7.69
CA GLY A 116 -15.86 -1.61 8.49
C GLY A 116 -17.22 -1.02 8.22
N GLN A 117 -17.66 -0.14 9.12
CA GLN A 117 -18.96 0.50 9.02
C GLN A 117 -18.90 1.70 8.07
N GLY A 118 -20.04 1.97 7.52
CA GLY A 118 -20.45 3.27 7.08
C GLY A 118 -20.20 3.80 5.78
N ASP A 119 -21.18 4.58 5.65
CA ASP A 119 -21.39 5.58 4.66
C ASP A 119 -20.79 6.87 5.07
N ALA A 120 -19.71 6.93 5.82
CA ALA A 120 -19.23 8.22 5.85
C ALA A 120 -19.15 9.05 7.10
N ILE A 121 -19.79 8.76 8.17
CA ILE A 121 -19.99 9.88 9.06
C ILE A 121 -19.42 9.65 10.45
N HIS A 122 -18.47 10.50 10.82
CA HIS A 122 -18.12 10.77 12.19
C HIS A 122 -18.71 12.11 12.64
N THR A 123 -19.95 12.39 12.30
CA THR A 123 -20.53 13.66 12.67
C THR A 123 -21.00 13.64 14.11
N TYR A 124 -20.37 14.45 14.90
CA TYR A 124 -20.91 14.88 16.18
C TYR A 124 -22.13 15.76 15.97
N THR A 125 -23.25 15.32 16.46
CA THR A 125 -24.45 16.14 16.51
C THR A 125 -24.81 16.59 17.95
N GLY A 126 -23.88 16.43 18.89
CA GLY A 126 -24.13 16.72 20.30
C GLY A 126 -22.88 16.74 21.17
N THR A 127 -23.06 16.79 22.47
CA THR A 127 -22.00 16.74 23.48
C THR A 127 -21.53 15.33 23.80
N ALA A 128 -22.23 14.29 23.34
CA ALA A 128 -21.87 12.90 23.54
C ALA A 128 -20.91 12.39 22.44
N ASP A 129 -20.01 11.51 22.83
CA ASP A 129 -19.17 10.79 21.89
C ASP A 129 -20.02 10.03 20.87
N PHE A 130 -19.63 10.03 19.59
CA PHE A 130 -20.31 9.32 18.52
C PHE A 130 -20.54 7.84 18.85
N CYS A 131 -19.60 7.20 19.52
CA CYS A 131 -19.67 5.79 19.88
C CYS A 131 -20.50 5.49 21.13
N THR A 132 -21.02 6.51 21.82
CA THR A 132 -21.91 6.30 22.97
C THR A 132 -23.17 5.54 22.54
N GLY A 133 -23.35 4.34 23.11
CA GLY A 133 -24.51 3.48 22.84
C GLY A 133 -24.45 2.71 21.50
N ARG A 134 -23.31 2.73 20.77
CA ARG A 134 -23.12 2.00 19.50
C ARG A 134 -22.35 0.67 19.63
N GLY A 135 -22.02 0.28 20.86
CA GLY A 135 -21.26 -0.96 21.14
C GLY A 135 -19.75 -0.77 21.17
N ASP A 136 -19.07 -1.79 21.69
CA ASP A 136 -17.63 -1.75 21.98
C ASP A 136 -16.75 -1.68 20.73
N ASP A 137 -17.27 -2.18 19.59
CA ASP A 137 -16.57 -2.20 18.32
C ASP A 137 -16.71 -0.91 17.50
N CYS A 138 -17.50 0.06 17.97
CA CYS A 138 -17.78 1.29 17.22
C CYS A 138 -16.51 2.04 16.81
N TRP A 139 -15.58 2.27 17.75
CA TRP A 139 -14.33 2.96 17.42
C TRP A 139 -13.55 2.21 16.32
N ARG A 140 -13.44 0.89 16.43
CA ARG A 140 -12.77 0.04 15.45
C ARG A 140 -13.38 0.19 14.07
N ASP A 141 -14.69 0.10 13.97
CA ASP A 141 -15.40 -0.01 12.71
C ASP A 141 -15.63 1.33 12.01
N TRP A 142 -15.62 2.43 12.74
CA TRP A 142 -15.91 3.76 12.20
C TRP A 142 -14.68 4.67 12.13
N TYR A 143 -13.70 4.51 13.02
CA TYR A 143 -12.59 5.46 13.17
C TYR A 143 -11.23 4.86 12.85
N SER A 144 -11.05 3.54 13.02
CA SER A 144 -9.78 2.90 12.80
C SER A 144 -9.68 2.29 11.40
N THR A 145 -8.45 1.92 11.02
CA THR A 145 -8.17 1.18 9.80
C THR A 145 -8.08 -0.34 10.02
N SER A 146 -8.45 -0.86 11.20
CA SER A 146 -8.44 -2.30 11.48
C SER A 146 -9.28 -3.11 10.50
N PRO A 147 -10.52 -2.71 10.12
CA PRO A 147 -11.27 -3.45 9.12
C PRO A 147 -10.61 -3.50 7.74
N LEU A 148 -9.95 -2.40 7.34
CA LEU A 148 -9.20 -2.32 6.07
C LEU A 148 -7.94 -3.20 6.09
N LEU A 149 -7.32 -3.33 7.27
CA LEU A 149 -6.17 -4.19 7.46
C LEU A 149 -6.53 -5.67 7.23
N TRP A 150 -7.72 -6.09 7.69
CA TRP A 150 -8.22 -7.44 7.43
C TRP A 150 -8.41 -7.68 5.93
N ASP A 151 -9.07 -6.75 5.24
CA ASP A 151 -9.24 -6.83 3.79
C ASP A 151 -7.90 -6.83 3.05
N PHE A 152 -6.96 -5.97 3.47
CA PHE A 152 -5.64 -5.88 2.86
C PHE A 152 -4.91 -7.23 2.88
N TYR A 153 -4.80 -7.86 4.06
CA TYR A 153 -4.05 -9.12 4.16
C TYR A 153 -4.80 -10.30 3.55
N ARG A 154 -6.14 -10.33 3.64
CA ARG A 154 -6.95 -11.32 2.92
C ARG A 154 -6.74 -11.22 1.41
N ASN A 155 -6.75 -10.00 0.87
CA ASN A 155 -6.52 -9.74 -0.55
C ASN A 155 -5.08 -10.09 -0.95
N ALA A 156 -4.10 -9.67 -0.18
CA ALA A 156 -2.69 -9.92 -0.42
C ALA A 156 -2.36 -11.43 -0.47
N VAL A 157 -2.99 -12.23 0.39
CA VAL A 157 -2.73 -13.68 0.45
C VAL A 157 -3.58 -14.45 -0.56
N GLY A 158 -4.88 -14.13 -0.71
CA GLY A 158 -5.84 -15.01 -1.37
C GLY A 158 -6.41 -14.55 -2.71
N GLN A 159 -6.38 -13.25 -3.04
CA GLN A 159 -7.08 -12.78 -4.23
C GLN A 159 -6.27 -12.99 -5.53
N PRO A 160 -6.94 -13.21 -6.67
CA PRO A 160 -6.26 -13.50 -7.94
C PRO A 160 -5.64 -12.27 -8.61
N ASP A 161 -6.12 -11.05 -8.35
CA ASP A 161 -5.66 -9.79 -8.95
C ASP A 161 -4.40 -9.24 -8.28
N GLN A 162 -3.42 -10.11 -8.05
CA GLN A 162 -2.22 -9.84 -7.27
C GLN A 162 -1.43 -8.62 -7.74
N LEU A 163 -1.26 -8.44 -9.05
CA LEU A 163 -0.51 -7.30 -9.58
C LEU A 163 -1.22 -5.98 -9.28
N ARG A 164 -2.55 -5.95 -9.34
CA ARG A 164 -3.34 -4.76 -8.98
C ARG A 164 -3.19 -4.41 -7.50
N GLN A 165 -3.32 -5.40 -6.63
CA GLN A 165 -3.13 -5.23 -5.18
C GLN A 165 -1.71 -4.73 -4.87
N ARG A 166 -0.70 -5.30 -5.53
CA ARG A 166 0.71 -4.94 -5.33
C ARG A 166 1.04 -3.54 -5.86
N THR A 167 0.47 -3.15 -7.01
CA THR A 167 0.62 -1.80 -7.56
C THR A 167 -0.07 -0.76 -6.69
N ALA A 168 -1.28 -1.04 -6.23
CA ALA A 168 -2.00 -0.15 -5.30
C ALA A 168 -1.24 0.03 -3.98
N PHE A 169 -0.62 -1.03 -3.46
CA PHE A 169 0.23 -0.94 -2.26
C PHE A 169 1.49 -0.09 -2.52
N ALA A 170 2.10 -0.20 -3.70
CA ALA A 170 3.22 0.67 -4.07
C ALA A 170 2.80 2.14 -4.15
N LEU A 171 1.65 2.43 -4.76
CA LEU A 171 1.08 3.79 -4.80
C LEU A 171 0.73 4.31 -3.41
N GLN A 172 0.19 3.48 -2.52
CA GLN A 172 -0.09 3.83 -1.13
C GLN A 172 1.17 4.27 -0.37
N GLN A 173 2.31 3.66 -0.67
CA GLN A 173 3.59 4.01 -0.04
C GLN A 173 4.25 5.26 -0.63
N ILE A 174 3.77 5.74 -1.78
CA ILE A 174 4.19 7.00 -2.41
C ILE A 174 3.23 8.14 -2.03
N LEU A 175 1.92 7.87 -2.10
CA LEU A 175 0.83 8.82 -1.84
C LEU A 175 0.26 8.57 -0.44
N VAL A 176 1.01 8.99 0.56
CA VAL A 176 0.83 8.59 1.96
C VAL A 176 -0.31 9.33 2.62
N VAL A 177 -1.15 8.57 3.36
CA VAL A 177 -2.06 9.07 4.40
C VAL A 177 -1.94 8.18 5.63
N SER A 178 -2.19 8.70 6.83
CA SER A 178 -2.00 7.97 8.08
C SER A 178 -3.21 8.01 9.01
N ASN A 179 -3.61 6.84 9.51
CA ASN A 179 -4.63 6.73 10.56
C ASN A 179 -4.09 7.10 11.96
N LEU A 180 -2.81 7.46 12.07
CA LEU A 180 -2.29 8.09 13.28
C LEU A 180 -2.80 9.53 13.42
N ASP A 181 -2.96 10.25 12.30
CA ASP A 181 -3.32 11.66 12.26
C ASP A 181 -4.79 11.88 11.89
N VAL A 182 -5.35 11.01 11.02
CA VAL A 182 -6.72 11.11 10.53
C VAL A 182 -7.51 9.86 10.93
N SER A 183 -8.67 10.07 11.54
CA SER A 183 -9.60 8.99 11.91
C SER A 183 -10.73 8.90 10.88
N GLY A 184 -11.05 7.70 10.41
CA GLY A 184 -12.16 7.56 9.46
C GLY A 184 -12.05 6.34 8.55
N THR A 185 -12.56 5.18 9.01
CA THR A 185 -12.54 3.92 8.26
C THR A 185 -13.06 4.07 6.83
N TYR A 186 -14.20 4.73 6.67
CA TYR A 186 -14.83 4.93 5.35
C TYR A 186 -13.96 5.78 4.41
N GLY A 187 -13.37 6.87 4.91
CA GLY A 187 -12.50 7.72 4.11
C GLY A 187 -11.25 7.01 3.63
N PHE A 188 -10.58 6.27 4.52
CA PHE A 188 -9.43 5.43 4.15
C PHE A 188 -9.83 4.34 3.17
N ARG A 189 -11.00 3.71 3.34
CA ARG A 189 -11.51 2.72 2.40
C ARG A 189 -11.68 3.30 1.00
N ASN A 190 -12.31 4.47 0.87
CA ASN A 190 -12.46 5.16 -0.41
C ASN A 190 -11.11 5.54 -1.02
N TYR A 191 -10.19 6.08 -0.21
CA TYR A 191 -8.85 6.44 -0.66
C TYR A 191 -8.12 5.25 -1.28
N HIS A 192 -8.04 4.13 -0.57
CA HIS A 192 -7.33 2.96 -1.04
C HIS A 192 -8.06 2.22 -2.17
N ASN A 193 -9.38 2.23 -2.18
CA ASN A 193 -10.15 1.71 -3.31
C ASN A 193 -9.93 2.53 -4.59
N ASN A 194 -9.70 3.84 -4.50
CA ASN A 194 -9.27 4.64 -5.64
C ASN A 194 -7.89 4.21 -6.15
N LEU A 195 -6.92 3.94 -5.27
CA LEU A 195 -5.61 3.42 -5.69
C LEU A 195 -5.73 2.06 -6.40
N LEU A 196 -6.61 1.17 -5.93
CA LEU A 196 -6.90 -0.10 -6.61
C LEU A 196 -7.57 0.11 -7.97
N ALA A 197 -8.52 1.02 -8.06
CA ALA A 197 -9.25 1.29 -9.30
C ALA A 197 -8.31 1.86 -10.39
N TYR A 198 -7.44 2.77 -10.00
CA TYR A 198 -6.52 3.47 -10.90
C TYR A 198 -5.12 2.86 -10.98
N ALA A 199 -4.89 1.66 -10.44
CA ALA A 199 -3.58 1.00 -10.41
C ALA A 199 -2.92 0.85 -11.79
N PHE A 200 -3.72 0.74 -12.86
CA PHE A 200 -3.28 0.67 -14.26
C PHE A 200 -3.90 1.78 -15.13
N GLY A 201 -4.42 2.83 -14.48
CA GLY A 201 -4.94 4.03 -15.15
C GLY A 201 -3.87 5.07 -15.43
N ASN A 202 -4.24 6.34 -15.40
CA ASN A 202 -3.29 7.44 -15.57
C ASN A 202 -2.90 8.05 -14.22
N TYR A 203 -1.61 8.31 -14.02
CA TYR A 203 -1.10 8.89 -12.77
C TYR A 203 -1.69 10.28 -12.47
N ARG A 204 -2.02 11.07 -13.52
CA ARG A 204 -2.73 12.33 -13.37
C ARG A 204 -4.09 12.16 -12.68
N ASP A 205 -4.83 11.11 -13.06
CA ASP A 205 -6.15 10.83 -12.48
C ASP A 205 -6.00 10.33 -11.04
N VAL A 206 -4.95 9.56 -10.75
CA VAL A 206 -4.58 9.21 -9.37
C VAL A 206 -4.34 10.46 -8.54
N LEU A 207 -3.51 11.39 -9.02
CA LEU A 207 -3.22 12.65 -8.32
C LEU A 207 -4.51 13.49 -8.12
N ARG A 208 -5.40 13.52 -9.13
CA ARG A 208 -6.69 14.21 -9.01
C ARG A 208 -7.54 13.61 -7.88
N LYS A 209 -7.66 12.28 -7.83
CA LYS A 209 -8.40 11.57 -6.76
C LYS A 209 -7.76 11.77 -5.39
N VAL A 210 -6.43 11.80 -5.31
CA VAL A 210 -5.68 12.08 -4.08
C VAL A 210 -5.92 13.52 -3.63
N THR A 211 -5.82 14.50 -4.52
CA THR A 211 -6.04 15.92 -4.21
C THR A 211 -7.44 16.18 -3.68
N LEU A 212 -8.45 15.53 -4.27
CA LEU A 212 -9.85 15.70 -3.89
C LEU A 212 -10.31 14.77 -2.77
N SER A 213 -9.45 13.88 -2.27
CA SER A 213 -9.79 13.01 -1.15
C SER A 213 -9.89 13.82 0.15
N PRO A 214 -11.02 13.77 0.87
CA PRO A 214 -11.14 14.45 2.18
C PRO A 214 -10.15 13.92 3.22
N VAL A 215 -9.75 12.64 3.16
CA VAL A 215 -8.73 12.07 4.04
C VAL A 215 -7.37 12.71 3.80
N MET A 216 -6.98 12.88 2.53
CA MET A 216 -5.77 13.61 2.18
C MET A 216 -5.91 15.10 2.54
N GLY A 217 -7.11 15.66 2.36
CA GLY A 217 -7.43 17.02 2.76
C GLY A 217 -7.23 17.27 4.25
N ASP A 218 -7.60 16.32 5.11
CA ASP A 218 -7.35 16.39 6.55
C ASP A 218 -5.87 16.15 6.87
N PHE A 219 -5.26 15.15 6.25
CA PHE A 219 -3.87 14.77 6.54
C PHE A 219 -2.86 15.88 6.23
N LEU A 220 -3.05 16.59 5.10
CA LEU A 220 -2.17 17.66 4.66
C LEU A 220 -2.84 19.05 4.63
N ASN A 221 -3.91 19.23 5.37
CA ASN A 221 -4.58 20.53 5.58
C ASN A 221 -5.07 21.22 4.29
N ASN A 222 -5.46 20.44 3.27
CA ASN A 222 -6.06 20.98 2.04
C ASN A 222 -7.59 21.08 2.13
N ALA A 223 -8.24 20.30 3.00
CA ALA A 223 -9.65 20.50 3.32
C ALA A 223 -9.81 21.81 4.09
N ASN A 224 -10.78 22.63 3.65
CA ASN A 224 -11.02 23.95 4.22
C ASN A 224 -9.85 24.94 4.07
N ASN A 225 -9.01 24.78 3.06
CA ASN A 225 -7.93 25.70 2.77
C ASN A 225 -8.49 26.98 2.13
N ASP A 226 -8.20 28.14 2.74
CA ASP A 226 -8.80 29.43 2.43
C ASP A 226 -7.80 30.38 1.78
N LYS A 227 -8.26 31.18 0.79
CA LYS A 227 -7.47 32.20 0.10
C LYS A 227 -6.89 33.29 0.98
N ASP A 228 -7.50 33.56 2.15
CA ASP A 228 -7.03 34.62 3.05
C ASP A 228 -5.80 34.18 3.85
N ALA A 229 -5.66 32.87 4.11
CA ALA A 229 -4.51 32.27 4.79
C ALA A 229 -4.24 30.85 4.26
N PRO A 230 -3.72 30.71 3.03
CA PRO A 230 -3.55 29.39 2.42
C PRO A 230 -2.54 28.53 3.17
N ASN A 231 -2.92 27.28 3.45
CA ASN A 231 -2.03 26.28 4.02
C ASN A 231 -1.16 25.67 2.90
N GLU A 232 0.14 25.59 3.12
CA GLU A 232 1.12 25.15 2.12
C GLU A 232 1.39 23.63 2.18
N ASN A 233 0.92 22.90 3.19
CA ASN A 233 1.32 21.51 3.41
C ASN A 233 1.05 20.64 2.19
N TYR A 234 -0.19 20.57 1.73
CA TYR A 234 -0.53 19.74 0.57
C TYR A 234 0.22 20.18 -0.70
N ALA A 235 0.31 21.49 -0.95
CA ALA A 235 1.02 22.02 -2.11
C ALA A 235 2.51 21.64 -2.10
N ARG A 236 3.14 21.68 -0.93
CA ARG A 236 4.53 21.27 -0.74
C ARG A 236 4.72 19.80 -1.04
N GLU A 237 3.88 18.94 -0.47
CA GLU A 237 4.01 17.49 -0.66
C GLU A 237 3.59 17.03 -2.05
N LEU A 238 2.65 17.72 -2.70
CA LEU A 238 2.34 17.50 -4.11
C LEU A 238 3.59 17.69 -5.00
N LEU A 239 4.38 18.73 -4.73
CA LEU A 239 5.63 18.99 -5.46
C LEU A 239 6.74 18.03 -5.00
N GLN A 240 6.97 17.93 -3.70
CA GLN A 240 8.13 17.27 -3.11
C GLN A 240 8.07 15.74 -3.19
N LEU A 241 6.93 15.14 -2.80
CA LEU A 241 6.80 13.69 -2.62
C LEU A 241 5.96 13.04 -3.72
N PHE A 242 4.95 13.74 -4.25
CA PHE A 242 3.96 13.13 -5.12
C PHE A 242 4.21 13.37 -6.61
N SER A 243 5.16 14.25 -7.00
CA SER A 243 5.37 14.52 -8.41
C SER A 243 6.80 14.76 -8.87
N ILE A 244 7.49 15.79 -8.39
CA ILE A 244 8.75 16.25 -9.04
C ILE A 244 10.01 16.09 -8.17
N GLY A 245 9.85 15.94 -6.86
CA GLY A 245 10.99 15.91 -5.93
C GLY A 245 11.63 17.27 -5.70
N THR A 246 12.66 17.30 -4.87
CA THR A 246 13.33 18.56 -4.45
C THR A 246 14.49 18.99 -5.34
N CYS A 247 15.05 18.07 -6.15
CA CYS A 247 16.22 18.33 -6.99
C CYS A 247 15.89 18.12 -8.47
N GLU A 248 16.40 18.99 -9.33
CA GLU A 248 16.32 18.80 -10.79
C GLU A 248 17.01 17.50 -11.21
N LEU A 249 16.33 16.72 -12.06
CA LEU A 249 16.78 15.41 -12.53
C LEU A 249 16.97 15.40 -14.05
N GLU A 250 17.91 14.59 -14.51
CA GLU A 250 17.96 14.10 -15.87
C GLU A 250 16.88 13.00 -16.06
N SER A 251 16.59 12.66 -17.30
CA SER A 251 15.57 11.64 -17.63
C SER A 251 15.89 10.25 -17.10
N ASP A 252 17.12 9.98 -16.71
CA ASP A 252 17.62 8.75 -16.11
C ASP A 252 17.62 8.77 -14.57
N GLY A 253 17.05 9.83 -13.98
CA GLY A 253 16.95 9.99 -12.53
C GLY A 253 18.24 10.43 -11.83
N SER A 254 19.31 10.71 -12.57
CA SER A 254 20.51 11.34 -12.02
C SER A 254 20.28 12.83 -11.78
N LEU A 255 21.08 13.42 -10.88
CA LEU A 255 21.00 14.85 -10.62
C LEU A 255 21.46 15.65 -11.85
N LYS A 256 20.67 16.62 -12.27
CA LYS A 256 20.99 17.48 -13.40
C LYS A 256 22.28 18.26 -13.16
N GLY A 257 23.23 18.11 -14.08
CA GLY A 257 24.57 18.68 -13.92
C GLY A 257 25.35 18.14 -12.72
N GLY A 258 25.00 16.95 -12.19
CA GLY A 258 25.70 16.24 -11.12
C GLY A 258 25.52 16.83 -9.72
N LYS A 259 24.61 17.80 -9.53
CA LYS A 259 24.35 18.44 -8.23
C LYS A 259 22.85 18.70 -8.04
N CYS A 260 22.42 18.76 -6.78
CA CYS A 260 21.04 19.14 -6.47
C CYS A 260 20.85 20.65 -6.73
N SER A 261 20.03 20.95 -7.73
CA SER A 261 19.47 22.29 -7.96
C SER A 261 17.98 22.22 -7.60
N PRO A 262 17.43 23.15 -6.81
CA PRO A 262 16.03 23.08 -6.38
C PRO A 262 15.06 23.10 -7.58
N THR A 263 14.07 22.22 -7.56
CA THR A 263 12.98 22.16 -8.55
C THR A 263 11.96 23.29 -8.38
N TYR A 264 11.80 23.80 -7.18
CA TYR A 264 10.84 24.84 -6.81
C TYR A 264 11.37 25.73 -5.68
N THR A 265 10.73 26.85 -5.47
CA THR A 265 11.00 27.80 -4.38
C THR A 265 9.79 27.87 -3.43
N ASN A 266 9.93 28.56 -2.30
CA ASN A 266 8.81 28.82 -1.40
C ASN A 266 7.70 29.64 -2.07
N ASP A 267 8.04 30.55 -2.98
CA ASP A 267 7.05 31.30 -3.75
C ASP A 267 6.26 30.41 -4.71
N THR A 268 6.92 29.39 -5.28
CA THR A 268 6.24 28.35 -6.07
C THR A 268 5.26 27.58 -5.19
N VAL A 269 5.69 27.08 -4.03
CA VAL A 269 4.79 26.37 -3.10
C VAL A 269 3.58 27.22 -2.73
N ARG A 270 3.81 28.49 -2.43
CA ARG A 270 2.74 29.44 -2.11
C ARG A 270 1.77 29.66 -3.27
N ALA A 271 2.26 29.75 -4.51
CA ALA A 271 1.41 29.88 -5.69
C ALA A 271 0.49 28.66 -5.86
N TYR A 272 1.03 27.44 -5.66
CA TYR A 272 0.24 26.19 -5.66
C TYR A 272 -0.76 26.13 -4.51
N ALA A 273 -0.39 26.55 -3.31
CA ALA A 273 -1.29 26.61 -2.17
C ALA A 273 -2.50 27.51 -2.43
N TYR A 274 -2.28 28.70 -3.00
CA TYR A 274 -3.37 29.58 -3.44
C TYR A 274 -4.25 28.94 -4.51
N ALA A 275 -3.67 28.31 -5.53
CA ALA A 275 -4.39 27.66 -6.60
C ALA A 275 -5.28 26.49 -6.11
N LEU A 276 -4.93 25.88 -4.98
CA LEU A 276 -5.65 24.75 -4.37
C LEU A 276 -6.58 25.15 -3.22
N THR A 277 -6.85 26.44 -3.01
CA THR A 277 -7.82 26.93 -2.02
C THR A 277 -9.27 26.67 -2.44
N GLY A 278 -10.18 26.73 -1.48
CA GLY A 278 -11.63 26.67 -1.70
C GLY A 278 -12.23 25.26 -1.77
N TRP A 279 -11.49 24.23 -1.42
CA TRP A 279 -12.02 22.86 -1.34
C TRP A 279 -12.45 22.50 0.07
N THR A 280 -13.61 21.83 0.21
CA THR A 280 -14.17 21.36 1.47
C THR A 280 -14.77 19.98 1.34
N TYR A 281 -15.20 19.39 2.44
CA TYR A 281 -15.84 18.08 2.47
C TYR A 281 -17.08 18.01 1.58
N PRO A 282 -17.40 16.83 1.01
CA PRO A 282 -18.59 16.68 0.17
C PRO A 282 -19.89 16.94 0.93
N ALA A 283 -20.95 17.26 0.21
CA ALA A 283 -22.29 17.39 0.76
C ALA A 283 -22.80 16.04 1.30
N GLY A 284 -23.69 16.07 2.29
CA GLY A 284 -24.38 14.88 2.81
C GLY A 284 -24.10 14.55 4.26
N GLY A 285 -23.04 15.07 4.85
CA GLY A 285 -22.79 14.96 6.29
C GLY A 285 -23.65 15.91 7.10
N ALA A 286 -23.80 15.66 8.41
CA ALA A 286 -24.37 16.64 9.32
C ALA A 286 -23.35 17.74 9.57
N SER A 287 -23.84 18.99 9.70
CA SER A 287 -22.99 20.11 10.08
C SER A 287 -22.30 19.86 11.41
N ARG A 288 -21.02 20.19 11.49
CA ARG A 288 -20.26 20.11 12.72
C ARG A 288 -19.92 21.51 13.23
N TYR A 289 -20.04 21.69 14.53
CA TYR A 289 -19.69 22.96 15.16
C TYR A 289 -18.21 23.29 14.92
N GLY A 290 -17.92 24.50 14.52
CA GLY A 290 -16.56 24.99 14.29
C GLY A 290 -15.93 24.61 12.95
N CYS A 291 -16.66 23.97 12.06
CA CYS A 291 -16.16 23.65 10.71
C CYS A 291 -16.28 24.83 9.74
N TRP A 292 -15.33 24.89 8.86
CA TRP A 292 -15.32 25.85 7.75
C TRP A 292 -15.78 25.15 6.45
N PRO A 293 -16.51 25.82 5.55
CA PRO A 293 -17.26 27.05 5.85
C PRO A 293 -18.31 26.77 6.93
N LYS A 294 -18.67 27.79 7.71
CA LYS A 294 -19.57 27.65 8.87
C LYS A 294 -20.79 26.78 8.52
N GLY A 295 -20.99 25.73 9.30
CA GLY A 295 -22.07 24.78 9.11
C GLY A 295 -21.86 23.72 8.04
N ALA A 296 -20.68 23.61 7.43
CA ALA A 296 -20.39 22.57 6.45
C ALA A 296 -19.96 21.24 7.09
N ASN A 297 -19.88 20.22 6.27
CA ASN A 297 -19.83 18.80 6.53
C ASN A 297 -18.47 18.29 7.04
N CYS A 298 -17.89 18.87 8.06
CA CYS A 298 -16.59 18.46 8.59
C CYS A 298 -16.49 16.97 8.81
N THR A 299 -15.33 16.40 8.45
CA THR A 299 -15.05 14.98 8.60
C THR A 299 -16.08 14.07 7.93
N TYR A 300 -16.77 14.56 6.88
CA TYR A 300 -17.58 13.75 6.01
C TYR A 300 -16.74 13.24 4.83
N TYR A 301 -16.63 11.92 4.69
CA TYR A 301 -15.75 11.29 3.72
C TYR A 301 -16.51 10.59 2.57
N GLY A 302 -17.77 10.93 2.34
CA GLY A 302 -18.69 10.28 1.42
C GLY A 302 -18.51 10.61 -0.06
N GLY A 303 -17.33 11.03 -0.47
CA GLY A 303 -17.01 11.35 -1.85
C GLY A 303 -15.78 12.23 -1.98
N ASP A 304 -15.59 12.81 -3.17
CA ASP A 304 -14.54 13.79 -3.42
C ASP A 304 -14.91 15.13 -2.77
N MET A 305 -13.91 15.91 -2.34
CA MET A 305 -14.10 17.29 -1.86
C MET A 305 -14.81 18.14 -2.93
N VAL A 306 -15.63 19.08 -2.47
CA VAL A 306 -16.37 20.01 -3.31
C VAL A 306 -15.83 21.42 -3.18
N LYS A 307 -16.00 22.22 -4.21
CA LYS A 307 -15.53 23.60 -4.24
C LYS A 307 -16.49 24.57 -3.54
N VAL A 308 -15.92 25.61 -2.96
CA VAL A 308 -16.65 26.77 -2.38
C VAL A 308 -15.98 28.03 -2.94
N ASP A 309 -16.55 28.58 -3.99
CA ASP A 309 -15.93 29.64 -4.82
C ASP A 309 -15.55 30.90 -4.03
N GLN A 310 -16.33 31.28 -2.99
CA GLN A 310 -16.01 32.45 -2.16
C GLN A 310 -14.69 32.35 -1.41
N TYR A 311 -14.18 31.15 -1.18
CA TYR A 311 -12.91 30.90 -0.46
C TYR A 311 -11.77 30.53 -1.40
N HIS A 312 -12.05 30.41 -2.69
CA HIS A 312 -11.05 30.16 -3.70
C HIS A 312 -10.33 31.45 -4.12
N ASP A 313 -9.01 31.39 -4.27
CA ASP A 313 -8.20 32.47 -4.83
C ASP A 313 -8.39 32.57 -6.34
N THR A 314 -8.69 33.74 -6.83
CA THR A 314 -8.91 33.99 -8.26
C THR A 314 -7.85 34.92 -8.89
N LYS A 315 -6.77 35.20 -8.15
CA LYS A 315 -5.69 36.06 -8.65
C LYS A 315 -4.79 35.30 -9.63
N GLU A 316 -4.16 36.02 -10.53
CA GLU A 316 -3.14 35.43 -11.40
C GLU A 316 -2.04 34.77 -10.58
N ARG A 317 -1.64 33.52 -10.95
CA ARG A 317 -0.56 32.79 -10.32
C ARG A 317 0.39 32.23 -11.36
N GLN A 318 1.69 32.31 -11.06
CA GLN A 318 2.73 31.68 -11.85
C GLN A 318 3.04 30.30 -11.28
N LEU A 319 2.81 29.26 -12.07
CA LEU A 319 3.13 27.88 -11.75
C LEU A 319 4.45 27.44 -12.40
N LEU A 320 4.88 26.21 -12.14
CA LEU A 320 6.08 25.62 -12.73
C LEU A 320 6.02 25.57 -14.26
N GLY A 321 7.20 25.52 -14.90
CA GLY A 321 7.31 25.41 -16.35
C GLY A 321 6.80 26.62 -17.13
N GLY A 322 6.67 27.78 -16.49
CA GLY A 322 6.13 29.00 -17.13
C GLY A 322 4.59 28.97 -17.28
N VAL A 323 3.91 28.01 -16.68
CA VAL A 323 2.45 27.89 -16.71
C VAL A 323 1.82 29.03 -15.92
N LYS A 324 0.88 29.73 -16.55
CA LYS A 324 0.20 30.89 -15.99
C LYS A 324 -1.27 30.56 -15.72
N LEU A 325 -1.68 30.62 -14.45
CA LEU A 325 -3.06 30.58 -14.08
C LEU A 325 -3.63 32.00 -14.15
N ALA A 326 -4.51 32.25 -15.12
CA ALA A 326 -5.02 33.59 -15.40
C ALA A 326 -5.95 34.11 -14.29
N SER A 327 -6.05 35.40 -14.09
CA SER A 327 -6.99 36.00 -13.14
C SER A 327 -8.44 35.66 -13.49
N GLY A 328 -9.27 35.42 -12.47
CA GLY A 328 -10.69 35.06 -12.62
C GLY A 328 -10.94 33.57 -12.87
N HIS A 329 -9.93 32.70 -12.69
CA HIS A 329 -10.08 31.25 -12.81
C HIS A 329 -10.98 30.70 -11.71
N THR A 330 -11.58 29.54 -11.98
CA THR A 330 -12.37 28.76 -11.02
C THR A 330 -11.48 27.73 -10.29
N ALA A 331 -11.95 27.20 -9.16
CA ALA A 331 -11.25 26.13 -8.44
C ALA A 331 -10.99 24.89 -9.31
N ASP A 332 -11.96 24.50 -10.17
CA ASP A 332 -11.78 23.40 -11.12
C ASP A 332 -10.67 23.69 -12.12
N THR A 333 -10.70 24.88 -12.76
CA THR A 333 -9.66 25.27 -13.72
C THR A 333 -8.28 25.34 -13.05
N ALA A 334 -8.21 25.84 -11.82
CA ALA A 334 -6.97 25.88 -11.06
C ALA A 334 -6.44 24.47 -10.75
N LEU A 335 -7.30 23.56 -10.28
CA LEU A 335 -6.93 22.16 -10.02
C LEU A 335 -6.37 21.48 -11.28
N GLU A 336 -7.10 21.56 -12.41
CA GLU A 336 -6.65 20.92 -13.65
C GLU A 336 -5.33 21.50 -14.13
N THR A 337 -5.15 22.84 -14.03
CA THR A 337 -3.90 23.53 -14.41
C THR A 337 -2.74 23.11 -13.50
N VAL A 338 -2.96 22.98 -12.18
CA VAL A 338 -1.98 22.48 -11.22
C VAL A 338 -1.55 21.07 -11.58
N LEU A 339 -2.51 20.17 -11.82
CA LEU A 339 -2.21 18.78 -12.18
C LEU A 339 -1.44 18.68 -13.50
N ASP A 340 -1.83 19.46 -14.51
CA ASP A 340 -1.13 19.51 -15.80
C ASP A 340 0.30 20.03 -15.64
N SER A 341 0.50 21.05 -14.81
CA SER A 341 1.83 21.64 -14.61
C SER A 341 2.81 20.64 -13.97
N VAL A 342 2.38 19.86 -12.96
CA VAL A 342 3.24 18.84 -12.35
C VAL A 342 3.42 17.61 -13.25
N MET A 343 2.38 17.20 -13.97
CA MET A 343 2.47 16.07 -14.89
C MET A 343 3.39 16.34 -16.08
N ASN A 344 3.41 17.59 -16.58
CA ASN A 344 4.26 17.97 -17.70
C ASN A 344 5.69 18.32 -17.28
N HIS A 345 5.98 18.42 -15.99
CA HIS A 345 7.34 18.70 -15.51
C HIS A 345 8.31 17.59 -15.92
N PRO A 346 9.55 17.94 -16.37
CA PRO A 346 10.54 16.95 -16.81
C PRO A 346 10.91 15.91 -15.73
N ASN A 347 10.88 16.30 -14.47
CA ASN A 347 11.23 15.42 -13.35
C ASN A 347 10.20 14.33 -13.05
N THR A 348 8.92 14.53 -13.38
CA THR A 348 7.85 13.61 -12.96
C THR A 348 8.08 12.19 -13.46
N PRO A 349 8.45 11.93 -14.73
CA PRO A 349 8.72 10.58 -15.18
C PRO A 349 9.87 9.87 -14.44
N PRO A 350 11.08 10.45 -14.31
CA PRO A 350 12.18 9.79 -13.61
C PRO A 350 11.93 9.69 -12.11
N PHE A 351 11.29 10.66 -11.47
CA PHE A 351 11.00 10.67 -10.05
C PHE A 351 10.01 9.57 -9.65
N ILE A 352 8.87 9.50 -10.33
CA ILE A 352 7.86 8.47 -10.08
C ILE A 352 8.31 7.09 -10.55
N GLY A 353 8.96 7.02 -11.71
CA GLY A 353 9.52 5.77 -12.24
C GLY A 353 10.51 5.13 -11.28
N LYS A 354 11.45 5.90 -10.73
CA LYS A 354 12.43 5.42 -9.75
C LYS A 354 11.74 4.91 -8.47
N GLN A 355 10.76 5.64 -7.94
CA GLN A 355 10.01 5.20 -6.76
C GLN A 355 9.28 3.88 -7.01
N LEU A 356 8.61 3.71 -8.16
CA LEU A 356 7.94 2.45 -8.51
C LEU A 356 8.93 1.29 -8.63
N ILE A 357 10.13 1.51 -9.20
CA ILE A 357 11.19 0.49 -9.21
C ILE A 357 11.59 0.12 -7.78
N GLN A 358 11.79 1.11 -6.90
CA GLN A 358 12.17 0.89 -5.51
C GLN A 358 11.10 0.15 -4.72
N GLN A 359 9.82 0.40 -5.00
CA GLN A 359 8.74 -0.32 -4.36
C GLN A 359 8.61 -1.77 -4.84
N LEU A 360 8.83 -2.04 -6.12
CA LEU A 360 8.54 -3.34 -6.71
C LEU A 360 9.77 -4.24 -6.90
N VAL A 361 10.94 -3.69 -7.25
CA VAL A 361 12.08 -4.46 -7.77
C VAL A 361 13.36 -4.29 -6.96
N SER A 362 13.96 -3.10 -6.93
CA SER A 362 15.31 -2.89 -6.38
C SER A 362 15.47 -1.52 -5.75
N SER A 363 16.19 -1.44 -4.62
CA SER A 363 16.51 -0.18 -3.95
C SER A 363 17.42 0.74 -4.77
N ASN A 364 18.32 0.16 -5.57
CA ASN A 364 19.34 0.89 -6.32
C ASN A 364 19.31 0.51 -7.81
N PRO A 365 18.28 0.94 -8.55
CA PRO A 365 18.23 0.71 -9.98
C PRO A 365 19.34 1.47 -10.70
N SER A 366 19.83 0.94 -11.82
CA SER A 366 20.75 1.69 -12.68
C SER A 366 20.06 2.90 -13.31
N SER A 367 20.82 3.96 -13.60
CA SER A 367 20.30 5.12 -14.33
C SER A 367 19.68 4.73 -15.68
N ALA A 368 20.27 3.75 -16.36
CA ALA A 368 19.73 3.24 -17.62
C ALA A 368 18.34 2.62 -17.44
N TYR A 369 18.12 1.87 -16.38
CA TYR A 369 16.80 1.30 -16.05
C TYR A 369 15.78 2.40 -15.72
N VAL A 370 16.15 3.34 -14.85
CA VAL A 370 15.30 4.50 -14.54
C VAL A 370 14.94 5.25 -15.83
N GLY A 371 15.91 5.47 -16.74
CA GLY A 371 15.69 6.15 -18.02
C GLY A 371 14.67 5.44 -18.91
N ARG A 372 14.70 4.11 -18.99
CA ARG A 372 13.73 3.34 -19.78
C ARG A 372 12.31 3.39 -19.17
N VAL A 373 12.19 3.30 -17.85
CA VAL A 373 10.89 3.45 -17.15
C VAL A 373 10.36 4.88 -17.29
N SER A 374 11.24 5.89 -17.15
CA SER A 374 10.92 7.30 -17.38
C SER A 374 10.38 7.55 -18.80
N ALA A 375 11.02 6.97 -19.80
CA ALA A 375 10.58 7.04 -21.19
C ALA A 375 9.19 6.39 -21.39
N ALA A 376 8.93 5.26 -20.75
CA ALA A 376 7.62 4.58 -20.79
C ALA A 376 6.52 5.44 -20.15
N PHE A 377 6.79 6.06 -19.00
CA PHE A 377 5.88 7.01 -18.35
C PHE A 377 5.61 8.23 -19.24
N ALA A 378 6.66 8.81 -19.84
CA ALA A 378 6.54 10.00 -20.69
C ALA A 378 5.77 9.70 -21.98
N ALA A 379 6.01 8.54 -22.60
CA ALA A 379 5.34 8.12 -23.83
C ALA A 379 3.94 7.54 -23.57
N GLY A 380 3.65 7.08 -22.35
CA GLY A 380 2.43 6.35 -22.02
C GLY A 380 2.33 4.98 -22.71
N SER A 381 3.45 4.41 -23.13
CA SER A 381 3.51 3.14 -23.86
C SER A 381 4.81 2.38 -23.59
N TYR A 382 4.73 1.03 -23.52
CA TYR A 382 5.88 0.15 -23.38
C TYR A 382 5.56 -1.25 -23.92
N LYS A 383 6.25 -1.69 -24.98
CA LYS A 383 6.13 -3.05 -25.55
C LYS A 383 4.67 -3.53 -25.72
N GLY A 384 3.77 -2.65 -26.18
CA GLY A 384 2.35 -2.96 -26.37
C GLY A 384 1.44 -2.68 -25.16
N PHE A 385 1.99 -2.28 -24.02
CA PHE A 385 1.20 -1.82 -22.86
C PHE A 385 0.97 -0.31 -22.91
N GLY A 386 -0.16 0.14 -22.35
CA GLY A 386 -0.51 1.54 -22.18
C GLY A 386 -1.34 2.12 -23.33
N THR A 387 -1.76 3.37 -23.16
CA THR A 387 -2.69 4.10 -24.04
C THR A 387 -2.02 5.16 -24.93
N GLY A 388 -0.71 5.35 -24.81
CA GLY A 388 0.03 6.44 -25.47
C GLY A 388 -0.14 7.81 -24.78
N LYS A 389 -0.76 7.87 -23.62
CA LYS A 389 -0.91 9.10 -22.84
C LYS A 389 0.14 9.17 -21.72
N ARG A 390 0.86 10.29 -21.63
CA ARG A 390 1.83 10.54 -20.55
C ARG A 390 1.22 10.22 -19.19
N GLY A 391 1.97 9.48 -18.35
CA GLY A 391 1.52 9.08 -17.02
C GLY A 391 0.74 7.77 -16.98
N ASP A 392 0.65 7.03 -18.09
CA ASP A 392 0.00 5.72 -18.12
C ASP A 392 0.71 4.73 -17.20
N LEU A 393 0.00 4.25 -16.18
CA LEU A 393 0.54 3.34 -15.16
C LEU A 393 0.65 1.90 -15.67
N ALA A 394 -0.20 1.46 -16.62
CA ALA A 394 -0.03 0.14 -17.22
C ALA A 394 1.29 0.04 -17.99
N ALA A 395 1.61 1.05 -18.80
CA ALA A 395 2.89 1.14 -19.49
C ALA A 395 4.07 1.23 -18.50
N THR A 396 3.94 2.06 -17.48
CA THR A 396 5.00 2.30 -16.50
C THR A 396 5.29 1.05 -15.65
N VAL A 397 4.26 0.39 -15.12
CA VAL A 397 4.40 -0.85 -14.34
C VAL A 397 4.92 -1.99 -15.21
N ALA A 398 4.47 -2.09 -16.47
CA ALA A 398 5.04 -3.04 -17.41
C ALA A 398 6.54 -2.78 -17.66
N ALA A 399 6.94 -1.51 -17.83
CA ALA A 399 8.35 -1.14 -17.96
C ALA A 399 9.15 -1.50 -16.71
N VAL A 400 8.61 -1.26 -15.50
CA VAL A 400 9.26 -1.66 -14.25
C VAL A 400 9.46 -3.18 -14.17
N LEU A 401 8.45 -3.97 -14.50
CA LEU A 401 8.50 -5.42 -14.28
C LEU A 401 9.14 -6.21 -15.42
N LEU A 402 9.09 -5.69 -16.64
CA LEU A 402 9.53 -6.40 -17.85
C LEU A 402 10.84 -5.84 -18.44
N ASP A 403 11.50 -4.95 -17.73
CA ASP A 403 12.83 -4.49 -18.06
C ASP A 403 13.86 -5.62 -17.87
N ASP A 404 14.88 -5.67 -18.70
CA ASP A 404 15.90 -6.70 -18.63
C ASP A 404 16.63 -6.72 -17.28
N GLU A 405 16.82 -5.54 -16.65
CA GLU A 405 17.42 -5.46 -15.31
C GLU A 405 16.53 -6.06 -14.22
N ALA A 406 15.20 -5.97 -14.37
CA ALA A 406 14.25 -6.63 -13.46
C ALA A 406 14.13 -8.14 -13.70
N ARG A 407 14.39 -8.61 -14.94
CA ARG A 407 14.23 -10.04 -15.33
C ARG A 407 15.52 -10.85 -15.20
N THR A 408 16.66 -10.18 -15.16
CA THR A 408 17.97 -10.85 -15.06
C THR A 408 18.46 -10.83 -13.61
N GLU A 409 18.97 -11.97 -13.13
CA GLU A 409 19.64 -11.98 -11.84
C GLU A 409 20.95 -11.18 -11.95
N THR A 410 20.98 -10.02 -11.27
CA THR A 410 22.16 -9.18 -11.23
C THR A 410 22.99 -9.56 -10.00
N PRO A 411 24.18 -10.15 -10.17
CA PRO A 411 25.06 -10.41 -9.05
C PRO A 411 25.62 -9.09 -8.53
N GLY A 412 25.70 -8.95 -7.20
CA GLY A 412 26.33 -7.79 -6.58
C GLY A 412 25.66 -7.31 -5.30
N ARG A 413 26.36 -6.40 -4.60
CA ARG A 413 25.89 -5.85 -3.31
C ARG A 413 24.74 -4.85 -3.48
N SER A 414 24.60 -4.24 -4.65
CA SER A 414 23.56 -3.26 -4.96
C SER A 414 22.25 -3.90 -5.46
N ALA A 415 22.28 -5.19 -5.82
CA ALA A 415 21.12 -5.86 -6.40
C ALA A 415 20.03 -6.18 -5.37
N GLY A 416 18.77 -5.86 -5.72
CA GLY A 416 17.59 -6.16 -4.92
C GLY A 416 17.26 -5.11 -3.86
N LYS A 417 16.42 -5.49 -2.92
CA LYS A 417 15.96 -4.66 -1.80
C LYS A 417 15.78 -5.51 -0.55
N LEU A 418 15.99 -4.91 0.63
CA LEU A 418 15.60 -5.56 1.87
C LEU A 418 14.08 -5.75 1.87
N ARG A 419 13.64 -6.99 2.08
CA ARG A 419 12.21 -7.33 2.12
C ARG A 419 11.55 -6.65 3.31
N GLU A 420 10.54 -5.84 3.04
CA GLU A 420 9.75 -5.19 4.08
C GLU A 420 8.88 -6.18 4.86
N PRO A 421 8.48 -5.89 6.11
CA PRO A 421 7.70 -6.82 6.94
C PRO A 421 6.43 -7.34 6.28
N VAL A 422 5.64 -6.48 5.63
CA VAL A 422 4.43 -6.89 4.89
C VAL A 422 4.75 -7.96 3.86
N MET A 423 5.80 -7.77 3.05
CA MET A 423 6.22 -8.73 2.02
C MET A 423 6.82 -10.00 2.62
N MET A 424 7.38 -9.93 3.82
CA MET A 424 7.83 -11.10 4.56
C MET A 424 6.64 -11.93 5.06
N PHE A 425 5.65 -11.29 5.69
CA PHE A 425 4.47 -11.99 6.21
C PHE A 425 3.72 -12.72 5.09
N THR A 426 3.37 -11.98 4.06
CA THR A 426 2.59 -12.50 2.94
C THR A 426 3.37 -13.52 2.11
N GLY A 427 4.66 -13.30 1.91
CA GLY A 427 5.53 -14.22 1.16
C GLY A 427 5.64 -15.60 1.84
N VAL A 428 5.82 -15.65 3.16
CA VAL A 428 5.84 -16.92 3.93
C VAL A 428 4.47 -17.59 3.89
N LEU A 429 3.39 -16.84 4.15
CA LEU A 429 2.03 -17.38 4.11
C LEU A 429 1.71 -17.98 2.73
N ARG A 430 1.98 -17.25 1.65
CA ARG A 430 1.69 -17.71 0.29
C ARG A 430 2.54 -18.92 -0.11
N ALA A 431 3.83 -18.91 0.22
CA ALA A 431 4.73 -20.03 -0.11
C ALA A 431 4.37 -21.32 0.64
N LEU A 432 3.77 -21.22 1.83
CA LEU A 432 3.39 -22.34 2.68
C LEU A 432 1.86 -22.57 2.70
N ASP A 433 1.15 -22.20 1.65
CA ASP A 433 -0.31 -22.40 1.50
C ASP A 433 -1.09 -21.93 2.73
N GLY A 434 -0.72 -20.76 3.24
CA GLY A 434 -1.26 -20.20 4.46
C GLY A 434 -2.55 -19.41 4.24
N THR A 435 -3.26 -19.20 5.35
CA THR A 435 -4.45 -18.35 5.43
C THR A 435 -4.26 -17.26 6.46
N THR A 436 -4.98 -16.14 6.31
CA THR A 436 -5.00 -15.07 7.29
C THR A 436 -6.31 -14.29 7.23
N ASP A 437 -6.76 -13.81 8.38
CA ASP A 437 -7.78 -12.76 8.50
C ASP A 437 -7.16 -11.37 8.70
N GLY A 438 -5.84 -11.28 8.78
CA GLY A 438 -5.09 -10.03 8.88
C GLY A 438 -4.90 -9.51 10.31
N ASP A 439 -5.69 -9.95 11.28
CA ASP A 439 -5.71 -9.35 12.62
C ASP A 439 -4.34 -9.39 13.32
N ALA A 440 -3.72 -10.57 13.36
CA ALA A 440 -2.40 -10.75 13.96
C ALA A 440 -1.29 -9.99 13.22
N LEU A 441 -1.47 -9.69 11.93
CA LEU A 441 -0.45 -9.06 11.09
C LEU A 441 -0.41 -7.53 11.23
N GLY A 442 -1.42 -6.92 11.84
CA GLY A 442 -1.47 -5.49 12.09
C GLY A 442 -0.97 -5.11 13.47
N TRP A 443 -1.87 -5.20 14.45
CA TRP A 443 -1.64 -4.71 15.81
C TRP A 443 -0.56 -5.45 16.59
N TRP A 444 -0.25 -6.68 16.23
CA TRP A 444 0.84 -7.40 16.86
C TRP A 444 2.11 -7.35 16.00
N TRP A 445 2.13 -8.08 14.86
CA TRP A 445 3.34 -8.20 14.07
C TRP A 445 3.71 -6.93 13.31
N GLY A 446 2.71 -6.20 12.79
CA GLY A 446 2.93 -4.93 12.09
C GLY A 446 3.52 -3.86 13.01
N GLU A 447 2.96 -3.68 14.21
CA GLU A 447 3.52 -2.75 15.21
C GLU A 447 4.91 -3.20 15.68
N THR A 448 5.07 -4.48 15.99
CA THR A 448 6.35 -5.05 16.46
C THR A 448 7.47 -4.89 15.43
N MET A 449 7.14 -4.99 14.14
CA MET A 449 8.10 -4.81 13.04
C MET A 449 8.08 -3.40 12.42
N GLN A 450 7.40 -2.44 13.04
CA GLN A 450 7.34 -1.03 12.64
C GLN A 450 6.75 -0.80 11.23
N GLN A 451 5.88 -1.71 10.77
CA GLN A 451 5.13 -1.54 9.53
C GLN A 451 3.67 -2.00 9.70
N HIS A 452 2.88 -1.20 10.44
CA HIS A 452 1.43 -1.38 10.49
C HIS A 452 0.79 -0.67 9.30
N VAL A 453 0.30 -1.43 8.33
CA VAL A 453 -0.33 -0.90 7.12
C VAL A 453 -1.41 0.12 7.48
N PHE A 454 -1.52 1.24 6.76
CA PHE A 454 -2.37 2.41 7.01
C PHE A 454 -1.97 3.32 8.18
N ARG A 455 -0.90 3.02 8.89
CA ARG A 455 -0.42 3.82 10.02
C ARG A 455 1.06 4.23 9.89
N PRO A 456 1.49 4.77 8.75
CA PRO A 456 2.85 5.30 8.65
C PRO A 456 3.05 6.45 9.64
N PRO A 457 4.26 6.60 10.22
CA PRO A 457 4.54 7.61 11.24
C PRO A 457 4.60 9.05 10.71
N SER A 458 4.70 9.23 9.40
CA SER A 458 4.75 10.55 8.75
C SER A 458 4.41 10.48 7.26
N VAL A 459 4.35 11.63 6.59
CA VAL A 459 4.18 11.72 5.13
C VAL A 459 5.32 11.07 4.34
N PHE A 460 6.48 10.84 4.97
CA PHE A 460 7.61 10.08 4.41
C PHE A 460 7.43 8.56 4.49
N ASN A 461 6.22 8.08 4.77
CA ASN A 461 5.91 6.67 4.97
C ASN A 461 6.61 6.07 6.22
N PHE A 462 6.87 4.77 6.23
CA PHE A 462 7.62 4.07 7.28
C PHE A 462 9.12 4.34 7.20
N TYR A 463 9.59 4.74 6.02
CA TYR A 463 10.99 5.04 5.72
C TYR A 463 11.09 5.89 4.44
N PRO A 464 12.02 6.85 4.37
CA PRO A 464 12.22 7.63 3.15
C PRO A 464 12.86 6.79 2.04
N PRO A 465 12.55 7.06 0.75
CA PRO A 465 13.05 6.29 -0.38
C PRO A 465 14.57 6.40 -0.58
N ASP A 466 15.21 7.38 -0.01
CA ASP A 466 16.64 7.67 -0.08
C ASP A 466 17.39 7.35 1.24
N TYR A 467 16.80 6.57 2.13
CA TYR A 467 17.44 6.18 3.40
C TYR A 467 18.80 5.54 3.13
N PRO A 468 19.90 6.10 3.68
CA PRO A 468 21.26 5.64 3.37
C PRO A 468 21.58 4.32 4.07
N VAL A 469 22.30 3.42 3.37
CA VAL A 469 22.90 2.24 4.00
C VAL A 469 24.25 2.66 4.60
N PRO A 470 24.41 2.62 5.93
CA PRO A 470 25.64 3.10 6.59
C PRO A 470 26.91 2.48 6.02
N GLY A 471 27.94 3.30 5.79
CA GLY A 471 29.23 2.87 5.28
C GLY A 471 29.25 2.52 3.78
N THR A 472 28.20 2.87 3.03
CA THR A 472 28.11 2.65 1.58
C THR A 472 27.56 3.89 0.87
N THR A 473 27.57 3.88 -0.47
CA THR A 473 26.88 4.87 -1.31
C THR A 473 25.48 4.43 -1.73
N LEU A 474 25.00 3.29 -1.17
CA LEU A 474 23.71 2.71 -1.52
C LEU A 474 22.58 3.31 -0.67
N VAL A 475 21.40 3.33 -1.23
CA VAL A 475 20.16 3.56 -0.47
C VAL A 475 19.49 2.21 -0.16
N GLY A 476 18.82 2.16 0.98
CA GLY A 476 18.10 0.99 1.44
C GLY A 476 16.87 1.41 2.24
N PRO A 477 15.76 1.82 1.58
CA PRO A 477 14.60 2.39 2.24
C PRO A 477 14.16 1.59 3.47
N THR A 478 13.96 0.29 3.32
CA THR A 478 13.48 -0.59 4.40
C THR A 478 14.46 -0.70 5.58
N PHE A 479 15.74 -0.33 5.42
CA PHE A 479 16.67 -0.27 6.55
C PHE A 479 16.27 0.79 7.58
N GLY A 480 15.45 1.77 7.23
CA GLY A 480 14.89 2.75 8.17
C GLY A 480 14.10 2.13 9.32
N ILE A 481 13.51 0.96 9.11
CA ILE A 481 12.78 0.19 10.13
C ILE A 481 13.47 -1.14 10.48
N HIS A 482 14.71 -1.37 10.03
CA HIS A 482 15.46 -2.59 10.30
C HIS A 482 16.52 -2.35 11.38
N ASN A 483 16.24 -2.77 12.57
CA ASN A 483 17.12 -2.69 13.74
C ASN A 483 17.21 -4.06 14.44
N ALA A 484 17.99 -4.16 15.52
CA ALA A 484 18.19 -5.43 16.22
C ALA A 484 16.87 -6.09 16.69
N ASN A 485 15.91 -5.28 17.17
CA ASN A 485 14.61 -5.79 17.62
C ASN A 485 13.77 -6.31 16.45
N THR A 486 13.64 -5.53 15.36
CA THR A 486 12.87 -5.96 14.20
C THR A 486 13.54 -7.13 13.47
N ALA A 487 14.88 -7.22 13.47
CA ALA A 487 15.61 -8.39 12.95
C ALA A 487 15.30 -9.66 13.75
N LEU A 488 15.31 -9.59 15.09
CA LEU A 488 14.92 -10.72 15.94
C LEU A 488 13.45 -11.10 15.72
N ASN A 489 12.56 -10.12 15.62
CA ASN A 489 11.13 -10.40 15.44
C ASN A 489 10.79 -11.01 14.07
N ARG A 490 11.64 -10.88 13.07
CA ARG A 490 11.52 -11.66 11.81
C ARG A 490 11.63 -13.16 12.08
N LEU A 491 12.55 -13.57 12.93
CA LEU A 491 12.70 -14.98 13.31
C LEU A 491 11.57 -15.42 14.25
N ASN A 492 11.17 -14.58 15.20
CA ASN A 492 10.05 -14.85 16.10
C ASN A 492 8.72 -15.03 15.33
N PHE A 493 8.52 -14.30 14.23
CA PHE A 493 7.35 -14.50 13.37
C PHE A 493 7.33 -15.90 12.73
N LEU A 494 8.48 -16.42 12.33
CA LEU A 494 8.57 -17.80 11.83
C LEU A 494 8.27 -18.82 12.94
N VAL A 495 8.77 -18.61 14.16
CA VAL A 495 8.42 -19.44 15.32
C VAL A 495 6.92 -19.39 15.59
N TYR A 496 6.32 -18.20 15.57
CA TYR A 496 4.87 -18.03 15.72
C TYR A 496 4.08 -18.86 14.70
N LEU A 497 4.46 -18.83 13.41
CA LEU A 497 3.75 -19.57 12.37
C LEU A 497 4.01 -21.08 12.44
N LEU A 498 5.26 -21.50 12.64
CA LEU A 498 5.69 -22.88 12.46
C LEU A 498 5.56 -23.72 13.73
N ASP A 499 5.93 -23.15 14.88
CA ASP A 499 5.95 -23.89 16.16
C ASP A 499 4.69 -23.68 16.97
N TRP A 500 4.23 -22.44 17.10
CA TRP A 500 2.97 -22.14 17.82
C TRP A 500 1.73 -22.41 16.99
N GLY A 501 1.88 -22.60 15.66
CA GLY A 501 0.77 -22.88 14.75
C GLY A 501 -0.04 -21.66 14.35
N GLY A 502 0.51 -20.45 14.55
CA GLY A 502 -0.15 -19.19 14.24
C GLY A 502 -1.24 -18.80 15.24
N SER A 503 -2.26 -18.12 14.79
CA SER A 503 -3.45 -17.75 15.57
C SER A 503 -4.70 -18.50 15.13
N SER A 504 -5.55 -18.81 16.10
CA SER A 504 -6.90 -19.33 15.85
C SER A 504 -7.84 -18.22 15.39
N ALA A 505 -8.94 -18.61 14.76
CA ALA A 505 -10.01 -17.68 14.41
C ALA A 505 -10.58 -16.99 15.67
N THR A 506 -10.68 -15.66 15.60
CA THR A 506 -11.26 -14.82 16.67
C THR A 506 -12.57 -14.18 16.17
N GLY A 507 -13.55 -15.03 15.83
CA GLY A 507 -14.81 -14.64 15.19
C GLY A 507 -15.62 -13.56 15.89
N SER A 508 -15.35 -13.31 17.20
CA SER A 508 -15.94 -12.19 17.94
C SER A 508 -15.31 -10.84 17.59
N THR A 509 -14.07 -10.83 17.08
CA THR A 509 -13.32 -9.60 16.77
C THR A 509 -13.30 -9.31 15.27
N VAL A 510 -13.12 -10.33 14.44
CA VAL A 510 -12.97 -10.21 12.99
C VAL A 510 -14.09 -10.95 12.28
N PRO A 511 -14.98 -10.28 11.57
CA PRO A 511 -16.03 -10.94 10.79
C PRO A 511 -15.42 -11.94 9.78
N GLY A 512 -15.89 -13.20 9.80
CA GLY A 512 -15.36 -14.26 8.95
C GLY A 512 -13.90 -14.65 9.27
N ALA A 513 -13.50 -14.54 10.54
CA ALA A 513 -12.15 -14.89 10.99
C ALA A 513 -11.78 -16.34 10.66
N VAL A 514 -10.54 -16.52 10.19
CA VAL A 514 -9.94 -17.86 9.90
C VAL A 514 -8.64 -18.07 10.67
N GLY A 515 -8.15 -17.05 11.35
CA GLY A 515 -6.82 -17.00 11.97
C GLY A 515 -5.70 -16.85 10.94
N THR A 516 -4.47 -16.71 11.45
CA THR A 516 -3.26 -16.61 10.62
C THR A 516 -2.41 -17.85 10.84
N LYS A 517 -2.29 -18.72 9.83
CA LYS A 517 -1.61 -20.01 9.94
C LYS A 517 -1.10 -20.48 8.58
N VAL A 518 -0.17 -21.43 8.59
CA VAL A 518 0.37 -22.10 7.40
C VAL A 518 -0.11 -23.54 7.29
N ASN A 519 -0.15 -24.06 6.06
CA ASN A 519 -0.46 -25.45 5.76
C ASN A 519 0.82 -26.16 5.32
N LEU A 520 1.39 -26.98 6.22
CA LEU A 520 2.63 -27.70 5.94
C LEU A 520 2.40 -29.08 5.30
N ALA A 521 1.14 -29.51 5.13
CA ALA A 521 0.81 -30.85 4.63
C ALA A 521 1.32 -31.07 3.20
N ALA A 522 1.22 -30.07 2.34
CA ALA A 522 1.71 -30.16 0.96
C ALA A 522 3.22 -30.40 0.83
N MET A 523 4.00 -30.04 1.85
CA MET A 523 5.44 -30.26 1.91
C MET A 523 5.83 -31.60 2.54
N SER A 524 4.88 -32.28 3.19
CA SER A 524 5.14 -33.52 3.94
C SER A 524 5.53 -34.69 3.05
N THR A 525 5.12 -34.69 1.78
CA THR A 525 5.50 -35.72 0.80
C THR A 525 7.01 -35.74 0.53
N ASP A 526 7.67 -34.58 0.60
CA ASP A 526 9.10 -34.44 0.35
C ASP A 526 9.93 -34.61 1.63
N ALA A 527 9.29 -34.70 2.79
CA ALA A 527 9.96 -34.79 4.09
C ALA A 527 10.81 -36.08 4.24
N ALA A 528 10.53 -37.12 3.46
CA ALA A 528 11.34 -38.33 3.43
C ALA A 528 12.78 -38.07 2.94
N ASN A 529 12.97 -37.10 2.05
CA ASN A 529 14.27 -36.66 1.52
C ASN A 529 14.53 -35.20 1.89
N ALA A 530 15.40 -34.99 2.88
CA ALA A 530 15.72 -33.65 3.37
C ALA A 530 16.27 -32.71 2.25
N GLY A 531 17.07 -33.24 1.33
CA GLY A 531 17.60 -32.47 0.20
C GLY A 531 16.52 -31.97 -0.74
N THR A 532 15.58 -32.83 -1.12
CA THR A 532 14.42 -32.47 -1.98
C THR A 532 13.54 -31.42 -1.31
N LEU A 533 13.23 -31.61 -0.03
CA LEU A 533 12.44 -30.66 0.75
C LEU A 533 13.10 -29.28 0.82
N VAL A 534 14.39 -29.21 1.13
CA VAL A 534 15.15 -27.96 1.22
C VAL A 534 15.23 -27.28 -0.14
N ASP A 535 15.43 -28.03 -1.23
CA ASP A 535 15.50 -27.45 -2.59
C ASP A 535 14.14 -26.89 -3.04
N ARG A 536 13.03 -27.59 -2.74
CA ARG A 536 11.66 -27.11 -3.03
C ARG A 536 11.35 -25.80 -2.30
N LEU A 537 11.61 -25.76 -0.99
CA LEU A 537 11.41 -24.56 -0.19
C LEU A 537 12.33 -23.41 -0.64
N SER A 538 13.60 -23.71 -0.94
CA SER A 538 14.54 -22.71 -1.43
C SER A 538 14.12 -22.13 -2.79
N MET A 539 13.61 -22.97 -3.70
CA MET A 539 13.09 -22.50 -4.98
C MET A 539 11.93 -21.52 -4.79
N LEU A 540 10.96 -21.81 -3.91
CA LEU A 540 9.84 -20.91 -3.61
C LEU A 540 10.31 -19.63 -2.91
N ALA A 541 11.22 -19.74 -1.95
CA ALA A 541 11.67 -18.60 -1.16
C ALA A 541 12.62 -17.66 -1.93
N LEU A 542 13.48 -18.22 -2.79
CA LEU A 542 14.65 -17.53 -3.36
C LEU A 542 14.68 -17.52 -4.89
N GLY A 543 13.83 -18.29 -5.55
CA GLY A 543 13.93 -18.56 -7.00
C GLY A 543 15.14 -19.40 -7.41
N ARG A 544 15.85 -19.97 -6.45
CA ARG A 544 17.06 -20.78 -6.64
C ARG A 544 17.32 -21.67 -5.43
N THR A 545 18.23 -22.62 -5.56
CA THR A 545 18.73 -23.37 -4.42
C THR A 545 19.60 -22.48 -3.50
N LEU A 546 19.68 -22.83 -2.23
CA LEU A 546 20.64 -22.23 -1.32
C LEU A 546 22.08 -22.42 -1.84
N PRO A 547 23.04 -21.54 -1.50
CA PRO A 547 24.45 -21.78 -1.75
C PRO A 547 24.89 -23.13 -1.16
N ALA A 548 25.77 -23.85 -1.86
CA ALA A 548 26.10 -25.25 -1.57
C ALA A 548 26.42 -25.53 -0.09
N THR A 549 27.24 -24.67 0.54
CA THR A 549 27.58 -24.80 1.97
C THR A 549 26.36 -24.63 2.86
N ALA A 550 25.55 -23.57 2.63
CA ALA A 550 24.33 -23.33 3.39
C ALA A 550 23.32 -24.47 3.21
N ARG A 551 23.13 -24.95 1.98
CA ARG A 551 22.28 -26.08 1.67
C ARG A 551 22.69 -27.34 2.46
N THR A 552 23.99 -27.65 2.47
CA THR A 552 24.52 -28.81 3.20
C THR A 552 24.20 -28.73 4.70
N GLU A 553 24.39 -27.58 5.33
CA GLU A 553 24.13 -27.44 6.75
C GLU A 553 22.62 -27.45 7.07
N VAL A 554 21.79 -26.87 6.20
CA VAL A 554 20.32 -26.95 6.36
C VAL A 554 19.82 -28.37 6.21
N VAL A 555 20.32 -29.13 5.23
CA VAL A 555 19.96 -30.55 5.06
C VAL A 555 20.34 -31.37 6.27
N LYS A 556 21.58 -31.21 6.81
CA LYS A 556 21.99 -31.88 8.06
C LYS A 556 21.09 -31.56 9.23
N ALA A 557 20.69 -30.28 9.41
CA ALA A 557 19.79 -29.89 10.48
C ALA A 557 18.39 -30.53 10.34
N VAL A 558 17.88 -30.62 9.10
CA VAL A 558 16.61 -31.30 8.81
C VAL A 558 16.70 -32.79 9.11
N GLU A 559 17.78 -33.45 8.77
CA GLU A 559 18.02 -34.87 9.08
C GLU A 559 18.10 -35.09 10.61
N ALA A 560 18.81 -34.20 11.31
CA ALA A 560 18.96 -34.25 12.76
C ALA A 560 17.64 -34.01 13.54
N SER A 561 16.63 -33.40 12.91
CA SER A 561 15.30 -33.21 13.53
C SER A 561 14.47 -34.50 13.62
N GLY A 562 15.04 -35.64 13.21
CA GLY A 562 14.43 -36.98 13.31
C GLY A 562 13.67 -37.36 12.04
N SER A 563 12.83 -38.43 12.17
CA SER A 563 12.06 -38.99 11.05
C SER A 563 10.65 -38.41 10.91
N ASN A 564 10.19 -37.61 11.88
CA ASN A 564 8.86 -37.02 11.84
C ASN A 564 8.75 -35.98 10.72
N ALA A 565 7.85 -36.22 9.77
CA ALA A 565 7.68 -35.37 8.59
C ALA A 565 7.37 -33.91 8.96
N ALA A 566 6.49 -33.69 9.94
CA ALA A 566 6.13 -32.33 10.35
C ALA A 566 7.34 -31.57 10.95
N ASN A 567 8.16 -32.21 11.77
CA ASN A 567 9.37 -31.61 12.32
C ASN A 567 10.38 -31.25 11.23
N ARG A 568 10.57 -32.15 10.25
CA ARG A 568 11.46 -31.89 9.12
C ARG A 568 11.00 -30.69 8.30
N VAL A 569 9.69 -30.60 8.00
CA VAL A 569 9.13 -29.46 7.25
C VAL A 569 9.29 -28.16 8.05
N LYS A 570 8.99 -28.16 9.34
CA LYS A 570 9.16 -26.97 10.20
C LYS A 570 10.62 -26.52 10.24
N THR A 571 11.57 -27.44 10.45
CA THR A 571 13.00 -27.13 10.49
C THR A 571 13.48 -26.55 9.16
N ALA A 572 13.11 -27.19 8.03
CA ALA A 572 13.47 -26.72 6.71
C ALA A 572 12.89 -25.33 6.41
N ALA A 573 11.60 -25.12 6.68
CA ALA A 573 10.93 -23.83 6.47
C ALA A 573 11.57 -22.73 7.35
N TYR A 574 11.80 -23.01 8.64
CA TYR A 574 12.44 -22.03 9.54
C TYR A 574 13.82 -21.61 9.04
N LEU A 575 14.67 -22.56 8.63
CA LEU A 575 16.03 -22.27 8.19
C LEU A 575 16.09 -21.60 6.80
N VAL A 576 15.18 -21.95 5.88
CA VAL A 576 15.13 -21.34 4.55
C VAL A 576 14.56 -19.92 4.61
N PHE A 577 13.43 -19.70 5.28
CA PHE A 577 12.81 -18.38 5.40
C PHE A 577 13.49 -17.48 6.42
N GLY A 578 14.24 -18.05 7.38
CA GLY A 578 15.10 -17.31 8.31
C GLY A 578 16.47 -16.96 7.72
N ALA A 579 16.85 -17.54 6.57
CA ALA A 579 18.14 -17.27 5.95
C ALA A 579 18.26 -15.81 5.45
N PRO A 580 19.44 -15.17 5.59
CA PRO A 580 19.66 -13.81 5.09
C PRO A 580 19.30 -13.62 3.62
N GLN A 581 19.41 -14.67 2.81
CA GLN A 581 19.07 -14.68 1.39
C GLN A 581 17.57 -14.42 1.14
N TYR A 582 16.69 -14.90 2.01
CA TYR A 582 15.25 -14.64 1.91
C TYR A 582 14.90 -13.20 2.27
N HIS A 583 15.63 -12.60 3.19
CA HIS A 583 15.37 -11.21 3.60
C HIS A 583 15.75 -10.17 2.54
N VAL A 584 16.42 -10.57 1.48
CA VAL A 584 16.74 -9.70 0.32
C VAL A 584 16.00 -10.21 -0.90
N GLN A 585 14.98 -9.45 -1.34
CA GLN A 585 14.28 -9.67 -2.62
C GLN A 585 15.26 -9.35 -3.77
N ARG A 586 15.38 -10.25 -4.74
CA ARG A 586 16.28 -10.07 -5.90
C ARG A 586 15.58 -10.34 -7.22
#